data_89a89b6d797c54c6e60375895b3a08b5
#
_entry.id   89a89b6d797c54c6e60375895b3a08b5
#
_cell.length_a   1.000
_cell.length_b   1.000
_cell.length_c   1.000
_cell.angle_alpha   90.00
_cell.angle_beta   90.00
_cell.angle_gamma   90.00
#
_symmetry.space_group_name_H-M   'P 1'
#
loop_
_entity.id
_entity.type
_entity.pdbx_description
1 polymer ?
#
loop_
_entity_poly.entity_id
_entity_poly.type
_entity_poly.pdbx_seq_one_letter_code
_entity_poly.pdbx_strand_id
1 'polypeptide(L)'
;FRAGMGDTIAKYFECHFSARGDELDYHSALGREISNLCYERIRTYAGKALAEFGEGKAGEAFTQAVLAITVNTGLVSHMVEDCYNCALAHAVCYGLDLIPGVAERFLHGDLVGYGILIQLAVDGQSGTLAKVRKLLKSMEIPVTLKEMGVALDKEFLRDMLKESVSGPDMEHIPYPVT
;
A
#
# COMPACT_ATOMS: atom_id res chain seq x y z
N PHE A 1 4.62 -6.97 -11.82
CA PHE A 1 5.54 -7.28 -10.72
C PHE A 1 5.68 -6.09 -9.76
N ARG A 2 6.03 -4.86 -10.23
CA ARG A 2 6.17 -3.66 -9.37
C ARG A 2 4.89 -3.35 -8.58
N ALA A 3 3.72 -3.41 -9.22
CA ALA A 3 2.44 -3.16 -8.56
C ALA A 3 2.19 -4.16 -7.41
N GLY A 4 2.53 -5.45 -7.60
CA GLY A 4 2.48 -6.42 -6.50
C GLY A 4 3.37 -6.05 -5.32
N MET A 5 4.55 -5.45 -5.58
CA MET A 5 5.39 -4.93 -4.49
C MET A 5 4.74 -3.73 -3.77
N GLY A 6 4.05 -2.84 -4.49
CA GLY A 6 3.32 -1.71 -3.92
C GLY A 6 2.23 -2.17 -2.97
N ASP A 7 1.40 -3.11 -3.39
CA ASP A 7 0.34 -3.71 -2.58
C ASP A 7 0.90 -4.48 -1.38
N THR A 8 1.99 -5.23 -1.57
CA THR A 8 2.67 -5.95 -0.47
C THR A 8 3.13 -5.00 0.65
N ILE A 9 3.68 -3.83 0.31
CA ILE A 9 4.09 -2.83 1.30
C ILE A 9 2.88 -2.32 2.08
N ALA A 10 1.72 -2.19 1.46
CA ALA A 10 0.50 -1.73 2.12
C ALA A 10 0.09 -2.64 3.27
N LYS A 11 0.24 -3.95 3.14
CA LYS A 11 -0.06 -4.90 4.23
C LYS A 11 0.63 -4.57 5.55
N TYR A 12 1.87 -4.07 5.49
CA TYR A 12 2.56 -3.58 6.68
C TYR A 12 1.92 -2.29 7.22
N PHE A 13 1.82 -1.27 6.38
CA PHE A 13 1.39 0.04 6.85
C PHE A 13 -0.07 0.06 7.31
N GLU A 14 -0.94 -0.63 6.61
CA GLU A 14 -2.36 -0.67 6.94
C GLU A 14 -2.66 -1.53 8.16
N CYS A 15 -2.09 -2.74 8.24
CA CYS A 15 -2.27 -3.58 9.41
C CYS A 15 -1.76 -2.90 10.70
N HIS A 16 -0.60 -2.23 10.63
CA HIS A 16 -0.08 -1.48 11.78
C HIS A 16 -0.86 -0.20 12.09
N PHE A 17 -1.53 0.38 11.11
CA PHE A 17 -2.36 1.56 11.29
C PHE A 17 -3.72 1.19 11.90
N SER A 18 -4.44 0.26 11.30
CA SER A 18 -5.78 -0.15 11.75
C SER A 18 -5.76 -0.87 13.10
N ALA A 19 -4.75 -1.70 13.37
CA ALA A 19 -4.62 -2.42 14.64
C ALA A 19 -3.99 -1.60 15.78
N ARG A 20 -3.84 -0.29 15.60
CA ARG A 20 -3.18 0.57 16.59
C ARG A 20 -4.02 0.78 17.84
N GLY A 21 -3.53 0.31 18.96
CA GLY A 21 -4.17 0.45 20.27
C GLY A 21 -5.10 -0.70 20.62
N ASP A 22 -5.29 -1.66 19.73
CA ASP A 22 -6.14 -2.82 19.98
C ASP A 22 -5.38 -3.94 20.67
N GLU A 23 -6.11 -4.71 21.49
CA GLU A 23 -5.65 -5.99 22.02
C GLU A 23 -5.97 -7.07 20.99
N LEU A 24 -4.95 -7.47 20.22
CA LEU A 24 -5.11 -8.44 19.15
C LEU A 24 -5.22 -9.87 19.68
N ASP A 25 -6.04 -10.68 19.05
CA ASP A 25 -6.01 -12.13 19.22
C ASP A 25 -4.68 -12.72 18.68
N TYR A 26 -4.45 -14.02 18.97
CA TYR A 26 -3.19 -14.66 18.58
C TYR A 26 -2.95 -14.64 17.08
N HIS A 27 -3.98 -14.87 16.24
CA HIS A 27 -3.83 -14.93 14.79
C HIS A 27 -3.54 -13.55 14.22
N SER A 28 -4.29 -12.53 14.63
CA SER A 28 -4.08 -11.15 14.18
C SER A 28 -2.71 -10.61 14.64
N ALA A 29 -2.30 -10.94 15.87
CA ALA A 29 -0.96 -10.59 16.35
C ALA A 29 0.15 -11.24 15.49
N LEU A 30 0.01 -12.53 15.15
CA LEU A 30 0.96 -13.24 14.29
C LEU A 30 0.94 -12.66 12.86
N GLY A 31 -0.24 -12.41 12.29
CA GLY A 31 -0.37 -11.78 10.97
C GLY A 31 0.30 -10.41 10.91
N ARG A 32 0.12 -9.59 11.95
CA ARG A 32 0.81 -8.29 12.07
C ARG A 32 2.33 -8.45 12.12
N GLU A 33 2.86 -9.44 12.81
CA GLU A 33 4.31 -9.71 12.81
C GLU A 33 4.80 -10.18 11.43
N ILE A 34 4.03 -11.00 10.71
CA ILE A 34 4.35 -11.41 9.34
C ILE A 34 4.34 -10.20 8.40
N SER A 35 3.47 -9.20 8.61
CA SER A 35 3.42 -7.99 7.79
C SER A 35 4.74 -7.20 7.80
N ASN A 36 5.55 -7.28 8.85
CA ASN A 36 6.91 -6.73 8.87
C ASN A 36 7.77 -7.29 7.72
N LEU A 37 7.63 -8.59 7.42
CA LEU A 37 8.35 -9.23 6.32
C LEU A 37 7.86 -8.74 4.94
N CYS A 38 6.60 -8.32 4.81
CA CYS A 38 6.10 -7.70 3.58
C CYS A 38 6.92 -6.45 3.25
N TYR A 39 7.04 -5.54 4.20
CA TYR A 39 7.79 -4.29 4.01
C TYR A 39 9.30 -4.51 3.90
N GLU A 40 9.90 -5.27 4.83
CA GLU A 40 11.35 -5.45 4.90
C GLU A 40 11.93 -6.15 3.67
N ARG A 41 11.25 -7.16 3.11
CA ARG A 41 11.71 -7.84 1.90
C ARG A 41 11.66 -6.95 0.69
N ILE A 42 10.55 -6.23 0.49
CA ILE A 42 10.45 -5.29 -0.63
C ILE A 42 11.46 -4.15 -0.48
N ARG A 43 11.56 -3.55 0.72
CA ARG A 43 12.54 -2.50 1.00
C ARG A 43 13.97 -2.91 0.69
N THR A 44 14.32 -4.17 0.96
CA THR A 44 15.69 -4.69 0.80
C THR A 44 15.99 -5.10 -0.65
N TYR A 45 15.03 -5.70 -1.32
CA TYR A 45 15.27 -6.42 -2.57
C TYR A 45 14.68 -5.76 -3.82
N ALA A 46 13.74 -4.81 -3.70
CA ALA A 46 12.96 -4.30 -4.84
C ALA A 46 13.84 -3.86 -6.03
N GLY A 47 14.86 -3.04 -5.80
CA GLY A 47 15.70 -2.54 -6.89
C GLY A 47 16.44 -3.65 -7.65
N LYS A 48 17.04 -4.59 -6.91
CA LYS A 48 17.74 -5.74 -7.50
C LYS A 48 16.74 -6.73 -8.14
N ALA A 49 15.58 -6.94 -7.51
CA ALA A 49 14.53 -7.80 -8.03
C ALA A 49 13.97 -7.30 -9.37
N LEU A 50 13.80 -5.98 -9.51
CA LEU A 50 13.38 -5.36 -10.78
C LEU A 50 14.44 -5.53 -11.87
N ALA A 51 15.73 -5.37 -11.53
CA ALA A 51 16.83 -5.60 -12.46
C ALA A 51 16.86 -7.07 -12.92
N GLU A 52 16.80 -8.03 -11.98
CA GLU A 52 16.77 -9.46 -12.30
C GLU A 52 15.54 -9.83 -13.15
N PHE A 53 14.36 -9.24 -12.86
CA PHE A 53 13.15 -9.42 -13.65
C PHE A 53 13.31 -8.89 -15.07
N GLY A 54 13.87 -7.68 -15.23
CA GLY A 54 14.14 -7.07 -16.55
C GLY A 54 15.13 -7.87 -17.40
N GLU A 55 16.05 -8.61 -16.76
CA GLU A 55 17.01 -9.51 -17.41
C GLU A 55 16.44 -10.93 -17.65
N GLY A 56 15.20 -11.20 -17.26
CA GLY A 56 14.58 -12.54 -17.34
C GLY A 56 15.24 -13.55 -16.38
N LYS A 57 15.84 -13.10 -15.29
CA LYS A 57 16.53 -13.95 -14.31
C LYS A 57 15.68 -14.20 -13.07
N ALA A 58 15.56 -15.45 -12.66
CA ALA A 58 14.99 -15.84 -11.36
C ALA A 58 16.11 -15.88 -10.29
N GLY A 59 16.69 -14.72 -9.98
CA GLY A 59 17.75 -14.59 -8.99
C GLY A 59 17.20 -14.55 -7.54
N GLU A 60 18.09 -14.41 -6.58
CA GLU A 60 17.75 -14.37 -5.15
C GLU A 60 16.81 -13.19 -4.84
N ALA A 61 17.11 -12.00 -5.34
CA ALA A 61 16.30 -10.82 -5.05
C ALA A 61 14.90 -10.93 -5.65
N PHE A 62 14.79 -11.41 -6.88
CA PHE A 62 13.50 -11.70 -7.52
C PHE A 62 12.70 -12.72 -6.70
N THR A 63 13.33 -13.82 -6.27
CA THR A 63 12.70 -14.86 -5.46
C THR A 63 12.18 -14.29 -4.14
N GLN A 64 12.99 -13.51 -3.42
CA GLN A 64 12.58 -12.87 -2.16
C GLN A 64 11.39 -11.92 -2.34
N ALA A 65 11.37 -11.14 -3.41
CA ALA A 65 10.24 -10.25 -3.71
C ALA A 65 8.97 -11.04 -4.08
N VAL A 66 9.09 -12.10 -4.91
CA VAL A 66 7.95 -12.97 -5.27
C VAL A 66 7.36 -13.65 -4.03
N LEU A 67 8.20 -14.18 -3.14
CA LEU A 67 7.73 -14.79 -1.89
C LEU A 67 7.04 -13.76 -0.99
N ALA A 68 7.55 -12.53 -0.92
CA ALA A 68 6.88 -11.46 -0.17
C ALA A 68 5.49 -11.15 -0.76
N ILE A 69 5.38 -11.04 -2.09
CA ILE A 69 4.13 -10.73 -2.80
C ILE A 69 3.11 -11.86 -2.64
N THR A 70 3.54 -13.11 -2.76
CA THR A 70 2.59 -14.25 -2.83
C THR A 70 2.36 -14.90 -1.47
N VAL A 71 3.42 -15.18 -0.72
CA VAL A 71 3.32 -15.93 0.53
C VAL A 71 3.04 -14.99 1.70
N ASN A 72 3.87 -13.95 1.90
CA ASN A 72 3.70 -13.10 3.08
C ASN A 72 2.37 -12.33 3.02
N THR A 73 2.05 -11.73 1.86
CA THR A 73 0.77 -11.02 1.66
C THR A 73 -0.42 -11.96 1.90
N GLY A 74 -0.38 -13.18 1.35
CA GLY A 74 -1.43 -14.18 1.55
C GLY A 74 -1.58 -14.59 3.02
N LEU A 75 -0.47 -14.83 3.71
CA LEU A 75 -0.49 -15.17 5.14
C LEU A 75 -1.07 -14.02 5.99
N VAL A 76 -0.68 -12.77 5.75
CA VAL A 76 -1.26 -11.63 6.46
C VAL A 76 -2.77 -11.59 6.25
N SER A 77 -3.22 -11.64 4.99
CA SER A 77 -4.64 -11.57 4.64
C SER A 77 -5.50 -12.71 5.22
N HIS A 78 -4.89 -13.85 5.54
CA HIS A 78 -5.60 -14.97 6.17
C HIS A 78 -5.52 -14.99 7.70
N MET A 79 -4.57 -14.29 8.27
CA MET A 79 -4.33 -14.32 9.72
C MET A 79 -4.92 -13.14 10.46
N VAL A 80 -4.95 -11.96 9.86
CA VAL A 80 -5.56 -10.80 10.50
C VAL A 80 -7.08 -10.80 10.26
N GLU A 81 -7.84 -10.24 11.19
CA GLU A 81 -9.25 -9.95 10.94
C GLU A 81 -9.41 -8.95 9.79
N ASP A 82 -10.56 -9.01 9.11
CA ASP A 82 -10.82 -8.18 7.91
C ASP A 82 -10.61 -6.69 8.19
N CYS A 83 -10.98 -6.21 9.38
CA CYS A 83 -10.79 -4.82 9.79
C CYS A 83 -9.33 -4.36 9.92
N TYR A 84 -8.37 -5.28 9.97
CA TYR A 84 -6.93 -4.98 10.01
C TYR A 84 -6.24 -5.19 8.67
N ASN A 85 -6.96 -5.68 7.66
CA ASN A 85 -6.37 -6.11 6.39
C ASN A 85 -6.15 -4.95 5.42
N CYS A 86 -7.03 -3.95 5.46
CA CYS A 86 -6.99 -2.74 4.64
C CYS A 86 -7.27 -1.51 5.53
N ALA A 87 -6.91 -0.32 5.04
CA ALA A 87 -7.19 0.95 5.70
C ALA A 87 -7.18 2.10 4.68
N LEU A 88 -6.67 3.28 5.07
CA LEU A 88 -6.71 4.49 4.24
C LEU A 88 -5.97 4.33 2.89
N ALA A 89 -4.92 3.51 2.78
CA ALA A 89 -4.22 3.34 1.52
C ALA A 89 -5.11 2.68 0.46
N HIS A 90 -5.86 1.62 0.80
CA HIS A 90 -6.83 1.01 -0.09
C HIS A 90 -8.04 1.92 -0.34
N ALA A 91 -8.54 2.61 0.69
CA ALA A 91 -9.63 3.57 0.53
C ALA A 91 -9.27 4.69 -0.47
N VAL A 92 -8.04 5.19 -0.46
CA VAL A 92 -7.53 6.14 -1.47
C VAL A 92 -7.46 5.51 -2.85
N CYS A 93 -7.06 4.24 -2.97
CA CYS A 93 -7.06 3.52 -4.24
C CYS A 93 -8.46 3.47 -4.85
N TYR A 94 -9.49 3.09 -4.08
CA TYR A 94 -10.87 3.04 -4.56
C TYR A 94 -11.38 4.44 -4.98
N GLY A 95 -11.01 5.47 -4.24
CA GLY A 95 -11.31 6.84 -4.67
C GLY A 95 -10.63 7.21 -5.99
N LEU A 96 -9.38 6.81 -6.20
CA LEU A 96 -8.65 7.04 -7.47
C LEU A 96 -9.26 6.27 -8.63
N ASP A 97 -9.83 5.09 -8.41
CA ASP A 97 -10.51 4.29 -9.44
C ASP A 97 -11.76 4.99 -10.01
N LEU A 98 -12.35 5.93 -9.28
CA LEU A 98 -13.46 6.76 -9.79
C LEU A 98 -13.00 7.81 -10.80
N ILE A 99 -11.70 8.08 -10.90
CA ILE A 99 -11.17 9.08 -11.81
C ILE A 99 -11.00 8.48 -13.21
N PRO A 100 -11.69 9.01 -14.24
CA PRO A 100 -11.61 8.46 -15.60
C PRO A 100 -10.17 8.35 -16.10
N GLY A 101 -9.81 7.19 -16.61
CA GLY A 101 -8.52 6.93 -17.20
C GLY A 101 -7.41 6.60 -16.18
N VAL A 102 -7.68 6.57 -14.88
CA VAL A 102 -6.68 6.18 -13.87
C VAL A 102 -6.57 4.65 -13.83
N ALA A 103 -7.67 3.93 -13.59
CA ALA A 103 -7.69 2.48 -13.51
C ALA A 103 -7.23 1.78 -14.81
N GLU A 104 -7.38 2.44 -15.98
CA GLU A 104 -6.90 1.90 -17.26
C GLU A 104 -5.38 2.02 -17.44
N ARG A 105 -4.73 2.94 -16.72
CA ARG A 105 -3.29 3.23 -16.86
C ARG A 105 -2.45 2.68 -15.73
N PHE A 106 -3.03 2.51 -14.56
CA PHE A 106 -2.32 2.08 -13.37
C PHE A 106 -2.94 0.80 -12.81
N LEU A 107 -2.10 -0.11 -12.36
CA LEU A 107 -2.55 -1.33 -11.69
C LEU A 107 -2.90 -1.01 -10.23
N HIS A 108 -3.79 -1.81 -9.64
CA HIS A 108 -4.24 -1.68 -8.26
C HIS A 108 -3.09 -1.34 -7.26
N GLY A 109 -2.03 -2.12 -7.27
CA GLY A 109 -0.91 -1.90 -6.35
C GLY A 109 -0.06 -0.64 -6.64
N ASP A 110 -0.15 -0.05 -7.84
CA ASP A 110 0.44 1.27 -8.10
C ASP A 110 -0.37 2.35 -7.34
N LEU A 111 -1.70 2.25 -7.34
CA LEU A 111 -2.60 3.18 -6.67
C LEU A 111 -2.58 3.03 -5.15
N VAL A 112 -2.59 1.78 -4.67
CA VAL A 112 -2.41 1.49 -3.23
C VAL A 112 -1.06 1.99 -2.73
N GLY A 113 0.01 1.82 -3.51
CA GLY A 113 1.33 2.36 -3.20
C GLY A 113 1.31 3.88 -2.99
N TYR A 114 0.61 4.62 -3.85
CA TYR A 114 0.36 6.05 -3.64
C TYR A 114 -0.47 6.30 -2.37
N GLY A 115 -1.51 5.50 -2.16
CA GLY A 115 -2.37 5.58 -0.97
C GLY A 115 -1.61 5.49 0.35
N ILE A 116 -0.53 4.67 0.40
CA ILE A 116 0.37 4.61 1.59
C ILE A 116 0.96 5.99 1.90
N LEU A 117 1.32 6.77 0.89
CA LEU A 117 1.88 8.12 1.12
C LEU A 117 0.83 9.05 1.72
N ILE A 118 -0.43 8.94 1.30
CA ILE A 118 -1.53 9.70 1.88
C ILE A 118 -1.77 9.27 3.32
N GLN A 119 -1.84 7.97 3.60
CA GLN A 119 -1.99 7.44 4.96
C GLN A 119 -0.88 7.95 5.89
N LEU A 120 0.38 7.89 5.46
CA LEU A 120 1.52 8.37 6.25
C LEU A 120 1.51 9.88 6.45
N ALA A 121 1.00 10.65 5.47
CA ALA A 121 0.85 12.10 5.60
C ALA A 121 -0.24 12.46 6.60
N VAL A 122 -1.41 11.82 6.53
CA VAL A 122 -2.52 11.98 7.47
C VAL A 122 -2.11 11.58 8.88
N ASP A 123 -1.32 10.50 9.02
CA ASP A 123 -0.79 10.01 10.29
C ASP A 123 0.41 10.83 10.83
N GLY A 124 0.82 11.89 10.16
CA GLY A 124 1.91 12.77 10.61
C GLY A 124 3.31 12.13 10.55
N GLN A 125 3.47 10.99 9.89
CA GLN A 125 4.72 10.22 9.81
C GLN A 125 5.68 10.73 8.73
N SER A 126 6.02 12.00 8.72
CA SER A 126 6.81 12.66 7.66
C SER A 126 8.16 11.98 7.36
N GLY A 127 8.85 11.49 8.38
CA GLY A 127 10.13 10.79 8.22
C GLY A 127 9.99 9.43 7.51
N THR A 128 8.95 8.66 7.82
CA THR A 128 8.61 7.39 7.17
C THR A 128 8.12 7.65 5.74
N LEU A 129 7.25 8.63 5.55
CA LEU A 129 6.74 9.06 4.24
C LEU A 129 7.88 9.35 3.27
N ALA A 130 8.90 10.10 3.69
CA ALA A 130 10.04 10.42 2.84
C ALA A 130 10.80 9.16 2.36
N LYS A 131 10.98 8.17 3.26
CA LYS A 131 11.64 6.90 2.94
C LYS A 131 10.78 6.04 1.98
N VAL A 132 9.49 5.91 2.27
CA VAL A 132 8.56 5.12 1.44
C VAL A 132 8.40 5.77 0.06
N ARG A 133 8.26 7.10 -0.01
CA ARG A 133 8.23 7.82 -1.28
C ARG A 133 9.46 7.54 -2.15
N LYS A 134 10.66 7.52 -1.55
CA LYS A 134 11.90 7.19 -2.27
C LYS A 134 11.87 5.74 -2.77
N LEU A 135 11.39 4.81 -1.96
CA LEU A 135 11.26 3.39 -2.35
C LEU A 135 10.27 3.22 -3.51
N LEU A 136 9.05 3.76 -3.40
CA LEU A 136 8.03 3.69 -4.46
C LEU A 136 8.55 4.28 -5.77
N LYS A 137 9.21 5.44 -5.70
CA LYS A 137 9.80 6.08 -6.87
C LYS A 137 10.90 5.23 -7.52
N SER A 138 11.70 4.50 -6.73
CA SER A 138 12.71 3.57 -7.28
C SER A 138 12.10 2.34 -7.96
N MET A 139 10.83 2.05 -7.69
CA MET A 139 10.04 0.99 -8.34
C MET A 139 9.16 1.53 -9.49
N GLU A 140 9.31 2.81 -9.85
CA GLU A 140 8.50 3.50 -10.87
C GLU A 140 6.98 3.50 -10.54
N ILE A 141 6.64 3.40 -9.27
CA ILE A 141 5.27 3.59 -8.77
C ILE A 141 5.03 5.09 -8.62
N PRO A 142 3.89 5.63 -9.12
CA PRO A 142 3.61 7.06 -9.04
C PRO A 142 3.52 7.53 -7.59
N VAL A 143 4.10 8.70 -7.31
CA VAL A 143 4.16 9.29 -5.97
C VAL A 143 3.47 10.66 -5.87
N THR A 144 2.79 11.06 -6.94
CA THR A 144 1.99 12.29 -7.01
C THR A 144 0.81 12.12 -7.96
N LEU A 145 -0.29 12.82 -7.71
CA LEU A 145 -1.44 12.89 -8.64
C LEU A 145 -1.03 13.43 -10.02
N LYS A 146 -0.05 14.33 -10.06
CA LYS A 146 0.49 14.87 -11.33
C LYS A 146 1.14 13.76 -12.18
N GLU A 147 1.87 12.84 -11.58
CA GLU A 147 2.47 11.69 -12.29
C GLU A 147 1.37 10.74 -12.83
N MET A 148 0.22 10.70 -12.17
CA MET A 148 -0.96 9.99 -12.65
C MET A 148 -1.77 10.78 -13.70
N GLY A 149 -1.39 12.04 -13.98
CA GLY A 149 -2.14 12.92 -14.89
C GLY A 149 -3.47 13.40 -14.32
N VAL A 150 -3.62 13.36 -12.99
CA VAL A 150 -4.83 13.81 -12.29
C VAL A 150 -4.72 15.29 -11.96
N ALA A 151 -5.75 16.04 -12.33
CA ALA A 151 -5.83 17.48 -12.05
C ALA A 151 -6.07 17.74 -10.56
N LEU A 152 -5.39 18.76 -10.01
CA LEU A 152 -5.57 19.21 -8.62
C LEU A 152 -6.72 20.22 -8.53
N ASP A 153 -7.91 19.83 -8.97
CA ASP A 153 -9.12 20.60 -8.87
C ASP A 153 -10.02 20.03 -7.77
N LYS A 154 -10.44 20.88 -6.82
CA LYS A 154 -11.20 20.43 -5.65
C LYS A 154 -12.57 19.86 -6.00
N GLU A 155 -13.21 20.38 -7.04
CA GLU A 155 -14.53 19.89 -7.46
C GLU A 155 -14.39 18.53 -8.13
N PHE A 156 -13.41 18.40 -9.01
CA PHE A 156 -13.06 17.15 -9.67
C PHE A 156 -12.64 16.04 -8.69
N LEU A 157 -11.91 16.39 -7.61
CA LEU A 157 -11.46 15.42 -6.60
C LEU A 157 -12.51 15.14 -5.50
N ARG A 158 -13.66 15.83 -5.51
CA ARG A 158 -14.67 15.69 -4.44
C ARG A 158 -15.15 14.26 -4.26
N ASP A 159 -15.52 13.59 -5.34
CA ASP A 159 -16.09 12.24 -5.28
C ASP A 159 -15.00 11.24 -4.89
N MET A 160 -13.79 11.40 -5.41
CA MET A 160 -12.62 10.64 -4.98
C MET A 160 -12.36 10.77 -3.47
N LEU A 161 -12.33 12.00 -2.95
CA LEU A 161 -12.08 12.24 -1.53
C LEU A 161 -13.21 11.68 -0.65
N LYS A 162 -14.47 11.83 -1.10
CA LYS A 162 -15.63 11.28 -0.40
C LYS A 162 -15.53 9.76 -0.30
N GLU A 163 -15.22 9.07 -1.39
CA GLU A 163 -15.03 7.62 -1.42
C GLU A 163 -13.90 7.20 -0.48
N SER A 164 -12.75 7.90 -0.56
CA SER A 164 -11.58 7.60 0.27
C SER A 164 -11.79 7.72 1.79
N VAL A 165 -12.87 8.33 2.25
CA VAL A 165 -13.16 8.49 3.70
C VAL A 165 -14.43 7.80 4.15
N SER A 166 -15.21 7.18 3.26
CA SER A 166 -16.52 6.61 3.56
C SER A 166 -16.63 5.09 3.34
N GLY A 167 -15.59 4.45 2.80
CA GLY A 167 -15.58 3.02 2.52
C GLY A 167 -15.40 2.16 3.79
N PRO A 168 -15.68 0.84 3.70
CA PRO A 168 -15.59 -0.09 4.83
C PRO A 168 -14.19 -0.16 5.44
N ASP A 169 -13.14 0.05 4.66
CA ASP A 169 -11.75 0.07 5.13
C ASP A 169 -11.44 1.24 6.10
N MET A 170 -12.37 2.20 6.20
CA MET A 170 -12.28 3.35 7.10
C MET A 170 -13.07 3.17 8.40
N GLU A 171 -13.82 2.07 8.56
CA GLU A 171 -14.63 1.83 9.76
C GLU A 171 -13.78 1.51 10.99
N HIS A 172 -12.61 0.91 10.78
CA HIS A 172 -11.70 0.51 11.86
C HIS A 172 -10.31 1.14 11.68
N ILE A 173 -10.22 2.42 12.00
CA ILE A 173 -8.97 3.19 12.00
C ILE A 173 -8.79 3.91 13.33
N PRO A 174 -7.55 4.25 13.75
CA PRO A 174 -7.26 4.74 15.09
C PRO A 174 -7.87 6.11 15.42
N TYR A 175 -8.34 6.86 14.42
CA TYR A 175 -9.00 8.17 14.59
C TYR A 175 -9.79 8.56 13.32
N PRO A 176 -10.84 9.38 13.43
CA PRO A 176 -11.62 9.83 12.28
C PRO A 176 -10.75 10.63 11.29
N VAL A 177 -10.90 10.35 10.00
CA VAL A 177 -10.34 11.14 8.89
C VAL A 177 -11.51 11.85 8.20
N THR A 178 -11.42 13.19 8.05
CA THR A 178 -12.47 14.06 7.50
C THR A 178 -11.93 14.98 6.43
#